data_30f5050d97d629650e3214d185584666
#
_entry.id   30f5050d97d629650e3214d185584666
#
_cell.length_a   1.000
_cell.length_b   1.000
_cell.length_c   1.000
_cell.angle_alpha   90.00
_cell.angle_beta   90.00
_cell.angle_gamma   90.00
#
_symmetry.space_group_name_H-M   'P 1'
#
loop_
_entity.id
_entity.type
_entity.pdbx_description
1 polymer ?
#
loop_
_entity_poly.entity_id
_entity_poly.type
_entity_poly.pdbx_seq_one_letter_code
_entity_poly.pdbx_strand_id
1 'polypeptide(L)'
;MDFEGAVRRLRGGFVSSSAAEASVFAADFARTLPADFAISLSGDLGTGKTNFVKGIARGLGIPETVKSPSFNVFCIYEIPGGGRLAHIDAYRLSSPEAFDGLLVDEVAPSPRILCVEWPEAVEPSLPRIDARLLLSIGADGRHCVRLAD
;
A
#
# COMPACT_ATOMS: atom_id res chain seq x y z
N MET A 1 5.91 -14.00 12.21
CA MET A 1 5.82 -14.16 10.73
C MET A 1 6.99 -13.41 10.12
N ASP A 2 7.74 -14.06 9.27
CA ASP A 2 8.82 -13.43 8.50
C ASP A 2 8.32 -13.00 7.12
N PHE A 3 9.21 -12.37 6.34
CA PHE A 3 8.85 -11.86 5.02
C PHE A 3 8.36 -12.98 4.08
N GLU A 4 9.08 -14.11 4.04
CA GLU A 4 8.68 -15.22 3.18
C GLU A 4 7.33 -15.80 3.60
N GLY A 5 7.07 -15.88 4.89
CA GLY A 5 5.78 -16.31 5.42
C GLY A 5 4.65 -15.38 5.02
N ALA A 6 4.88 -14.07 5.09
CA ALA A 6 3.90 -13.08 4.67
C ALA A 6 3.60 -13.18 3.17
N VAL A 7 4.64 -13.30 2.35
CA VAL A 7 4.51 -13.46 0.90
C VAL A 7 3.72 -14.73 0.56
N ARG A 8 4.01 -15.82 1.25
CA ARG A 8 3.31 -17.09 1.04
C ARG A 8 1.82 -16.95 1.34
N ARG A 9 1.48 -16.29 2.45
CA ARG A 9 0.08 -16.06 2.81
C ARG A 9 -0.64 -15.19 1.78
N LEU A 10 0.04 -14.16 1.27
CA LEU A 10 -0.52 -13.29 0.24
C LEU A 10 -0.69 -14.01 -1.10
N ARG A 11 0.24 -14.88 -1.46
CA ARG A 11 0.09 -15.69 -2.69
C ARG A 11 -1.11 -16.61 -2.63
N GLY A 12 -1.37 -17.18 -1.47
CA GLY A 12 -2.54 -18.03 -1.26
C GLY A 12 -3.85 -17.25 -1.10
N GLY A 13 -3.76 -15.95 -0.92
CA GLY A 13 -4.91 -15.10 -0.63
C GLY A 13 -5.19 -15.04 0.87
N PHE A 14 -5.00 -13.85 1.46
CA PHE A 14 -5.35 -13.61 2.86
C PHE A 14 -6.80 -13.15 2.93
N VAL A 15 -7.64 -13.91 3.63
CA VAL A 15 -9.07 -13.59 3.77
C VAL A 15 -9.31 -13.07 5.18
N SER A 16 -10.01 -11.95 5.28
CA SER A 16 -10.35 -11.34 6.57
C SER A 16 -11.86 -11.13 6.70
N SER A 17 -12.36 -11.28 7.91
CA SER A 17 -13.76 -11.07 8.24
C SER A 17 -14.06 -9.65 8.72
N SER A 18 -13.03 -8.82 8.91
CA SER A 18 -13.17 -7.45 9.37
C SER A 18 -12.03 -6.58 8.89
N ALA A 19 -12.27 -5.27 8.86
CA ALA A 19 -11.22 -4.29 8.56
C ALA A 19 -10.09 -4.35 9.61
N ALA A 20 -10.43 -4.59 10.87
CA ALA A 20 -9.44 -4.71 11.94
C ALA A 20 -8.50 -5.89 11.71
N GLU A 21 -9.02 -7.04 11.30
CA GLU A 21 -8.21 -8.23 11.00
C GLU A 21 -7.26 -7.99 9.83
N ALA A 22 -7.76 -7.38 8.76
CA ALA A 22 -6.93 -7.03 7.61
C ALA A 22 -5.84 -6.04 7.99
N SER A 23 -6.16 -5.07 8.84
CA SER A 23 -5.21 -4.06 9.30
C SER A 23 -4.12 -4.68 10.19
N VAL A 24 -4.45 -5.65 11.05
CA VAL A 24 -3.47 -6.38 11.85
C VAL A 24 -2.51 -7.16 10.95
N PHE A 25 -3.03 -7.85 9.95
CA PHE A 25 -2.18 -8.55 8.99
C PHE A 25 -1.26 -7.57 8.24
N ALA A 26 -1.79 -6.44 7.80
CA ALA A 26 -1.00 -5.42 7.11
C ALA A 26 0.14 -4.89 7.98
N ALA A 27 -0.13 -4.69 9.27
CA ALA A 27 0.89 -4.26 10.22
C ALA A 27 1.99 -5.32 10.41
N ASP A 28 1.60 -6.59 10.54
CA ASP A 28 2.56 -7.68 10.64
C ASP A 28 3.42 -7.80 9.37
N PHE A 29 2.79 -7.68 8.21
CA PHE A 29 3.49 -7.65 6.93
C PHE A 29 4.51 -6.50 6.89
N ALA A 30 4.08 -5.30 7.27
CA ALA A 30 4.94 -4.12 7.26
C ALA A 30 6.20 -4.30 8.11
N ARG A 31 6.10 -4.99 9.23
CA ARG A 31 7.25 -5.26 10.10
C ARG A 31 8.28 -6.19 9.48
N THR A 32 7.91 -6.92 8.43
CA THR A 32 8.82 -7.83 7.73
C THR A 32 9.52 -7.18 6.54
N LEU A 33 9.13 -5.96 6.15
CA LEU A 33 9.60 -5.32 4.93
C LEU A 33 11.04 -4.83 5.05
N PRO A 34 11.81 -4.90 3.97
CA PRO A 34 13.08 -4.17 3.93
C PRO A 34 12.83 -2.66 3.96
N ALA A 35 13.90 -1.90 4.18
CA ALA A 35 13.82 -0.44 4.31
C ALA A 35 13.31 0.25 3.04
N ASP A 36 13.54 -0.35 1.87
CA ASP A 36 13.09 0.18 0.57
C ASP A 36 12.18 -0.85 -0.09
N PHE A 37 10.89 -0.53 -0.20
CA PHE A 37 9.91 -1.47 -0.73
C PHE A 37 8.72 -0.72 -1.30
N ALA A 38 8.23 -1.15 -2.46
CA ALA A 38 7.10 -0.50 -3.13
C ALA A 38 5.95 -1.48 -3.32
N ILE A 39 4.76 -1.04 -2.96
CA ILE A 39 3.53 -1.81 -2.99
C ILE A 39 2.50 -1.08 -3.84
N SER A 40 1.87 -1.77 -4.78
CA SER A 40 0.69 -1.27 -5.45
C SER A 40 -0.55 -2.01 -4.95
N LEU A 41 -1.67 -1.28 -4.85
CA LEU A 41 -2.93 -1.83 -4.35
C LEU A 41 -4.02 -1.57 -5.38
N SER A 42 -4.51 -2.64 -5.98
CA SER A 42 -5.58 -2.63 -6.95
C SER A 42 -6.83 -3.28 -6.37
N GLY A 43 -7.98 -2.83 -6.80
CA GLY A 43 -9.27 -3.37 -6.36
C GLY A 43 -10.36 -2.34 -6.48
N ASP A 44 -11.59 -2.78 -6.57
CA ASP A 44 -12.76 -1.91 -6.67
C ASP A 44 -12.90 -1.04 -5.43
N LEU A 45 -13.73 -0.02 -5.53
CA LEU A 45 -14.03 0.87 -4.42
C LEU A 45 -14.58 0.06 -3.23
N GLY A 46 -14.11 0.36 -2.04
CA GLY A 46 -14.56 -0.31 -0.82
C GLY A 46 -13.91 -1.64 -0.50
N THR A 47 -12.89 -2.07 -1.26
CA THR A 47 -12.20 -3.33 -1.01
C THR A 47 -11.18 -3.27 0.14
N GLY A 48 -10.90 -2.09 0.68
CA GLY A 48 -10.03 -1.94 1.84
C GLY A 48 -8.60 -1.52 1.53
N LYS A 49 -8.34 -0.91 0.37
CA LYS A 49 -6.99 -0.45 -0.01
C LYS A 49 -6.40 0.53 1.01
N THR A 50 -7.13 1.59 1.33
CA THR A 50 -6.68 2.59 2.30
C THR A 50 -6.55 1.98 3.70
N ASN A 51 -7.46 1.11 4.09
CA ASN A 51 -7.38 0.41 5.37
C ASN A 51 -6.11 -0.44 5.48
N PHE A 52 -5.71 -1.08 4.38
CA PHE A 52 -4.48 -1.86 4.33
C PHE A 52 -3.26 -0.94 4.52
N VAL A 53 -3.23 0.22 3.86
CA VAL A 53 -2.15 1.20 4.03
C VAL A 53 -2.09 1.73 5.47
N LYS A 54 -3.24 1.95 6.11
CA LYS A 54 -3.29 2.32 7.53
C LYS A 54 -2.62 1.27 8.40
N GLY A 55 -2.87 0.00 8.12
CA GLY A 55 -2.20 -1.10 8.81
C GLY A 55 -0.70 -1.11 8.60
N ILE A 56 -0.26 -0.92 7.35
CA ILE A 56 1.17 -0.80 7.02
C ILE A 56 1.81 0.31 7.84
N ALA A 57 1.21 1.50 7.85
CA ALA A 57 1.75 2.65 8.58
C ALA A 57 1.88 2.33 10.07
N ARG A 58 0.87 1.69 10.65
CA ARG A 58 0.90 1.28 12.06
C ARG A 58 2.03 0.27 12.34
N GLY A 59 2.23 -0.69 11.43
CA GLY A 59 3.32 -1.65 11.54
C GLY A 59 4.70 -1.01 11.42
N LEU A 60 4.81 0.10 10.68
CA LEU A 60 6.04 0.88 10.57
C LEU A 60 6.27 1.80 11.77
N GLY A 61 5.33 1.85 12.72
CA GLY A 61 5.46 2.68 13.92
C GLY A 61 5.09 4.15 13.72
N ILE A 62 4.43 4.48 12.62
CA ILE A 62 4.01 5.86 12.31
C ILE A 62 2.90 6.25 13.29
N PRO A 63 3.09 7.32 14.10
CA PRO A 63 2.11 7.69 15.13
C PRO A 63 0.90 8.43 14.56
N GLU A 64 1.04 9.08 13.41
CA GLU A 64 -0.05 9.84 12.81
C GLU A 64 -1.14 8.90 12.29
N THR A 65 -2.39 9.37 12.32
CA THR A 65 -3.50 8.67 11.67
C THR A 65 -3.40 8.86 10.17
N VAL A 66 -3.17 7.78 9.44
CA VAL A 66 -3.16 7.80 7.98
C VAL A 66 -4.60 7.94 7.49
N LYS A 67 -4.82 8.89 6.60
CA LYS A 67 -6.12 9.14 5.95
C LYS A 67 -5.97 8.94 4.45
N SER A 68 -7.09 8.68 3.79
CA SER A 68 -7.12 8.71 2.33
C SER A 68 -6.67 10.11 1.87
N PRO A 69 -5.70 10.22 0.95
CA PRO A 69 -5.25 11.52 0.45
C PRO A 69 -6.25 12.11 -0.56
N SER A 70 -7.47 12.41 -0.11
CA SER A 70 -8.61 12.72 -0.98
C SER A 70 -8.49 14.03 -1.76
N PHE A 71 -7.81 15.04 -1.23
CA PHE A 71 -7.60 16.32 -1.92
C PHE A 71 -6.18 16.47 -2.44
N ASN A 72 -5.23 15.95 -1.71
CA ASN A 72 -3.82 15.97 -2.08
C ASN A 72 -3.44 14.56 -2.51
N VAL A 73 -3.43 14.22 -3.71
CA VAL A 73 -3.12 12.90 -4.29
C VAL A 73 -2.14 12.04 -3.50
N PHE A 74 -1.28 12.64 -2.67
CA PHE A 74 -0.33 11.89 -1.85
C PHE A 74 -0.13 12.53 -0.46
N CYS A 75 0.31 11.68 0.47
CA CYS A 75 0.73 12.08 1.82
C CYS A 75 2.06 11.39 2.14
N ILE A 76 2.94 12.11 2.84
CA ILE A 76 4.25 11.61 3.25
C ILE A 76 4.29 11.56 4.77
N TYR A 77 4.77 10.46 5.31
CA TYR A 77 4.89 10.23 6.76
C TYR A 77 6.32 9.85 7.10
N GLU A 78 6.83 10.41 8.20
CA GLU A 78 8.15 10.00 8.71
C GLU A 78 8.03 8.66 9.42
N ILE A 79 8.92 7.71 9.08
CA ILE A 79 8.99 6.42 9.75
C ILE A 79 9.96 6.55 10.93
N PRO A 80 9.53 6.24 12.17
CA PRO A 80 10.46 6.19 13.29
C PRO A 80 11.62 5.25 13.00
N GLY A 81 12.85 5.71 13.22
CA GLY A 81 14.03 4.94 12.89
C GLY A 81 14.63 5.23 11.52
N GLY A 82 13.92 5.90 10.65
CA GLY A 82 14.43 6.38 9.37
C GLY A 82 13.55 6.02 8.18
N GLY A 83 13.68 6.83 7.13
CA GLY A 83 12.90 6.68 5.92
C GLY A 83 11.51 7.31 6.02
N ARG A 84 10.78 7.23 4.93
CA ARG A 84 9.43 7.80 4.80
C ARG A 84 8.47 6.79 4.17
N LEU A 85 7.20 6.88 4.56
CA LEU A 85 6.12 6.24 3.84
C LEU A 85 5.51 7.27 2.89
N ALA A 86 5.48 6.94 1.60
CA ALA A 86 4.75 7.73 0.60
C ALA A 86 3.45 6.98 0.27
N HIS A 87 2.32 7.58 0.60
CA HIS A 87 0.99 7.04 0.29
C HIS A 87 0.38 7.85 -0.82
N ILE A 88 0.18 7.23 -1.97
CA ILE A 88 -0.36 7.86 -3.18
C ILE A 88 -1.69 7.21 -3.52
N ASP A 89 -2.70 8.05 -3.75
CA ASP A 89 -3.98 7.61 -4.32
C ASP A 89 -4.05 8.16 -5.75
N ALA A 90 -3.80 7.27 -6.72
CA ALA A 90 -3.75 7.64 -8.12
C ALA A 90 -5.13 7.62 -8.81
N TYR A 91 -6.21 7.45 -8.05
CA TYR A 91 -7.56 7.40 -8.61
C TYR A 91 -7.91 8.61 -9.49
N ARG A 92 -7.45 9.79 -9.08
CA ARG A 92 -7.72 11.04 -9.79
C ARG A 92 -6.63 11.44 -10.78
N LEU A 93 -5.55 10.67 -10.86
CA LEU A 93 -4.51 10.92 -11.85
C LEU A 93 -4.95 10.32 -13.18
N SER A 94 -4.96 11.14 -14.23
CA SER A 94 -5.46 10.73 -15.55
C SER A 94 -4.37 10.25 -16.48
N SER A 95 -3.11 10.38 -16.10
CA SER A 95 -1.98 10.04 -16.97
C SER A 95 -0.72 9.73 -16.18
N PRO A 96 0.23 8.97 -16.79
CA PRO A 96 1.55 8.77 -16.19
C PRO A 96 2.29 10.08 -15.90
N GLU A 97 2.15 11.09 -16.77
CA GLU A 97 2.79 12.39 -16.60
C GLU A 97 2.29 13.10 -15.33
N ALA A 98 1.03 12.91 -14.97
CA ALA A 98 0.49 13.48 -13.74
C ALA A 98 1.17 12.85 -12.50
N PHE A 99 1.51 11.58 -12.55
CA PHE A 99 2.28 10.92 -11.51
C PHE A 99 3.70 11.49 -11.44
N ASP A 100 4.35 11.66 -12.60
CA ASP A 100 5.71 12.23 -12.66
C ASP A 100 5.75 13.62 -12.02
N GLY A 101 4.68 14.40 -12.18
CA GLY A 101 4.56 15.73 -11.59
C GLY A 101 4.51 15.77 -10.06
N LEU A 102 4.27 14.64 -9.40
CA LEU A 102 4.30 14.57 -7.93
C LEU A 102 5.72 14.60 -7.37
N LEU A 103 6.73 14.32 -8.18
CA LEU A 103 8.15 14.34 -7.78
C LEU A 103 8.42 13.44 -6.55
N VAL A 104 7.89 12.22 -6.57
CA VAL A 104 7.96 11.30 -5.44
C VAL A 104 9.39 11.03 -5.00
N ASP A 105 10.32 10.89 -5.96
CA ASP A 105 11.72 10.62 -5.64
C ASP A 105 12.41 11.79 -4.93
N GLU A 106 11.88 13.01 -5.08
CA GLU A 106 12.42 14.19 -4.40
C GLU A 106 11.83 14.34 -2.99
N VAL A 107 10.52 14.07 -2.83
CA VAL A 107 9.85 14.26 -1.54
C VAL A 107 9.99 13.05 -0.62
N ALA A 108 10.21 11.87 -1.19
CA ALA A 108 10.44 10.63 -0.42
C ALA A 108 11.51 9.80 -1.15
N PRO A 109 12.79 10.19 -1.06
CA PRO A 109 13.86 9.44 -1.73
C PRO A 109 14.05 8.06 -1.08
N SER A 110 14.64 7.14 -1.85
CA SER A 110 15.04 5.83 -1.31
C SER A 110 16.10 6.00 -0.22
N PRO A 111 16.02 5.20 0.85
CA PRO A 111 15.06 4.15 1.13
C PRO A 111 13.71 4.72 1.60
N ARG A 112 12.64 4.17 1.05
CA ARG A 112 11.28 4.57 1.39
C ARG A 112 10.34 3.37 1.27
N ILE A 113 9.21 3.45 1.94
CA ILE A 113 8.09 2.54 1.67
C ILE A 113 7.09 3.31 0.81
N LEU A 114 6.74 2.76 -0.35
CA LEU A 114 5.81 3.37 -1.29
C LEU A 114 4.55 2.53 -1.36
N CYS A 115 3.39 3.17 -1.18
CA CYS A 115 2.08 2.53 -1.36
C CYS A 115 1.29 3.33 -2.38
N VAL A 116 0.92 2.71 -3.50
CA VAL A 116 0.15 3.34 -4.57
C VAL A 116 -1.18 2.64 -4.72
N GLU A 117 -2.28 3.34 -4.43
CA GLU A 117 -3.64 2.87 -4.71
C GLU A 117 -4.03 3.27 -6.14
N TRP A 118 -4.81 2.44 -6.82
CA TRP A 118 -5.28 2.68 -8.19
C TRP A 118 -4.12 2.91 -9.17
N PRO A 119 -3.18 1.94 -9.29
CA PRO A 119 -1.97 2.17 -10.09
C PRO A 119 -2.20 2.16 -11.60
N GLU A 120 -3.35 1.72 -12.08
CA GLU A 120 -3.58 1.33 -13.47
C GLU A 120 -3.29 2.47 -14.45
N ALA A 121 -3.78 3.68 -14.17
CA ALA A 121 -3.61 4.82 -15.07
C ALA A 121 -2.20 5.37 -15.11
N VAL A 122 -1.39 5.07 -14.11
CA VAL A 122 -0.03 5.63 -13.96
C VAL A 122 1.06 4.57 -14.06
N GLU A 123 0.71 3.35 -14.38
CA GLU A 123 1.61 2.19 -14.41
C GLU A 123 2.94 2.47 -15.15
N PRO A 124 2.95 3.09 -16.35
CA PRO A 124 4.21 3.35 -17.06
C PRO A 124 5.19 4.25 -16.32
N SER A 125 4.71 5.10 -15.41
CA SER A 125 5.55 6.02 -14.64
C SER A 125 5.89 5.51 -13.25
N LEU A 126 5.35 4.36 -12.85
CA LEU A 126 5.66 3.81 -11.53
C LEU A 126 7.11 3.33 -11.48
N PRO A 127 7.79 3.51 -10.33
CA PRO A 127 9.06 2.85 -10.11
C PRO A 127 8.87 1.34 -10.03
N ARG A 128 9.93 0.59 -9.81
CA ARG A 128 9.82 -0.84 -9.58
C ARG A 128 8.84 -1.10 -8.43
N ILE A 129 7.84 -1.93 -8.69
CA ILE A 129 6.88 -2.37 -7.68
C ILE A 129 7.28 -3.77 -7.22
N ASP A 130 7.55 -3.90 -5.92
CA ASP A 130 8.01 -5.16 -5.32
C ASP A 130 6.85 -6.10 -5.02
N ALA A 131 5.68 -5.56 -4.67
CA ALA A 131 4.49 -6.37 -4.41
C ALA A 131 3.25 -5.69 -5.01
N ARG A 132 2.59 -6.39 -5.92
CA ARG A 132 1.32 -5.96 -6.51
C ARG A 132 0.21 -6.70 -5.80
N LEU A 133 -0.58 -5.98 -5.02
CA LEU A 133 -1.67 -6.56 -4.23
C LEU A 133 -3.01 -6.32 -4.91
N LEU A 134 -3.80 -7.38 -4.98
CA LEU A 134 -5.17 -7.34 -5.49
C LEU A 134 -6.12 -7.51 -4.30
N LEU A 135 -7.00 -6.52 -4.10
CA LEU A 135 -7.98 -6.56 -3.03
C LEU A 135 -9.36 -6.78 -3.63
N SER A 136 -10.12 -7.67 -3.02
CA SER A 136 -11.45 -8.03 -3.51
C SER A 136 -12.38 -8.37 -2.35
N ILE A 137 -13.67 -8.42 -2.63
CA ILE A 137 -14.69 -8.88 -1.69
C ILE A 137 -15.30 -10.14 -2.28
N GLY A 138 -15.26 -11.23 -1.52
CA GLY A 138 -15.83 -12.49 -1.93
C GLY A 138 -17.36 -12.51 -1.86
N ALA A 139 -17.97 -13.56 -2.43
CA ALA A 139 -19.42 -13.74 -2.40
C ALA A 139 -19.99 -13.80 -0.99
N ASP A 140 -19.20 -14.22 -0.01
CA ASP A 140 -19.57 -14.28 1.40
C ASP A 140 -19.38 -12.95 2.15
N GLY A 141 -18.97 -11.89 1.45
CA GLY A 141 -18.74 -10.57 2.03
C GLY A 141 -17.40 -10.40 2.71
N ARG A 142 -16.56 -11.42 2.74
CA ARG A 142 -15.22 -11.31 3.33
C ARG A 142 -14.26 -10.66 2.34
N HIS A 143 -13.29 -9.93 2.89
CA HIS A 143 -12.26 -9.26 2.10
C HIS A 143 -11.07 -10.19 1.88
N CYS A 144 -10.51 -10.12 0.67
CA CYS A 144 -9.33 -10.90 0.30
C CYS A 144 -8.24 -9.98 -0.21
N VAL A 145 -7.00 -10.22 0.24
CA VAL A 145 -5.81 -9.55 -0.28
C VAL A 145 -4.91 -10.65 -0.85
N ARG A 146 -4.54 -10.50 -2.10
CA ARG A 146 -3.70 -11.50 -2.77
C ARG A 146 -2.59 -10.84 -3.56
N LEU A 147 -1.42 -11.49 -3.55
CA LEU A 147 -0.29 -11.07 -4.37
C LEU A 147 -0.54 -11.47 -5.81
N ALA A 148 -0.46 -10.50 -6.72
CA ALA A 148 -0.52 -10.74 -8.15
C ALA A 148 0.84 -11.24 -8.65
N ASP A 149 0.79 -12.12 -9.63
CA ASP A 149 2.01 -12.62 -10.29
C ASP A 149 2.55 -11.62 -11.31
#